data_23e33dde88d30b8a97b391fc58756228
#
_entry.id   23e33dde88d30b8a97b391fc58756228
#
_cell.length_a   1.000
_cell.length_b   1.000
_cell.length_c   1.000
_cell.angle_alpha   90.00
_cell.angle_beta   90.00
_cell.angle_gamma   90.00
#
_symmetry.space_group_name_H-M   'P 1'
#
loop_
_entity.id
_entity.type
_entity.pdbx_description
1 polymer ?
#
loop_
_entity_poly.entity_id
_entity_poly.type
_entity_poly.pdbx_seq_one_letter_code
_entity_poly.pdbx_strand_id
1 'polypeptide(L)'
;MEPMNVNNPLTMTEVTPAETTSPSPQYEADARAKIAALRAMAADFTPPEPRSLTSAERRVVTATPRVFVEKAANFGQTVPGLSEAANADFTDMRDGEAYANAYDALIDELEATRQLVRKAVALRRLKSARSARSIYRMGKSYMLVDGGDNAKTHVQEMKRALHRRRRAADAQAPPPEPPTPQTPANGNQT
;
A
#
# COMPACT_ATOMS: atom_id res chain seq x y z
N MET A 1 40.79 58.91 -19.52
CA MET A 1 40.98 57.95 -18.39
C MET A 1 39.91 58.25 -17.36
N GLU A 2 38.81 57.59 -17.43
CA GLU A 2 37.72 57.70 -16.44
C GLU A 2 37.87 56.57 -15.41
N PRO A 3 37.72 56.84 -14.11
CA PRO A 3 37.80 55.83 -13.08
C PRO A 3 36.51 55.04 -13.00
N MET A 4 36.57 53.70 -13.13
CA MET A 4 35.46 52.80 -12.88
C MET A 4 35.00 52.85 -11.41
N ASN A 5 33.78 53.21 -11.22
CA ASN A 5 33.10 53.19 -9.94
C ASN A 5 32.56 51.73 -9.65
N VAL A 6 33.27 50.99 -8.79
CA VAL A 6 32.89 49.65 -8.35
C VAL A 6 32.30 49.75 -6.94
N ASN A 7 31.07 50.20 -6.83
CA ASN A 7 30.31 50.06 -5.59
C ASN A 7 28.90 49.58 -5.95
N ASN A 8 28.74 48.27 -6.09
CA ASN A 8 27.45 47.64 -6.13
C ASN A 8 27.22 46.85 -4.81
N PRO A 9 26.52 47.39 -3.82
CA PRO A 9 26.17 46.64 -2.63
C PRO A 9 25.17 45.58 -3.04
N LEU A 10 25.58 44.30 -2.92
CA LEU A 10 24.67 43.14 -2.96
C LEU A 10 23.56 43.35 -1.91
N THR A 11 22.43 43.79 -2.35
CA THR A 11 21.21 43.80 -1.53
C THR A 11 20.92 42.35 -1.13
N MET A 12 21.22 42.04 0.13
CA MET A 12 20.74 40.81 0.76
C MET A 12 19.21 40.85 0.73
N THR A 13 18.63 40.11 -0.20
CA THR A 13 17.20 39.85 -0.20
C THR A 13 16.91 39.07 1.08
N GLU A 14 16.18 39.68 1.97
CA GLU A 14 15.66 39.12 3.21
C GLU A 14 14.89 37.86 2.85
N VAL A 15 15.46 36.69 3.16
CA VAL A 15 14.82 35.39 2.94
C VAL A 15 13.72 35.26 3.97
N THR A 16 12.52 35.65 3.60
CA THR A 16 11.29 35.37 4.35
C THR A 16 11.27 33.88 4.70
N PRO A 17 11.07 33.49 5.98
CA PRO A 17 11.03 32.10 6.37
C PRO A 17 9.93 31.40 5.55
N ALA A 18 10.30 30.35 4.85
CA ALA A 18 9.42 29.53 4.04
C ALA A 18 8.20 29.14 4.85
N GLU A 19 7.04 29.65 4.48
CA GLU A 19 5.76 29.19 4.98
C GLU A 19 5.72 27.67 4.94
N THR A 20 5.45 27.05 6.06
CA THR A 20 5.23 25.61 6.20
C THR A 20 4.07 25.25 5.27
N THR A 21 4.37 24.86 4.05
CA THR A 21 3.37 24.59 3.02
C THR A 21 2.58 23.39 3.48
N SER A 22 1.42 23.64 4.09
CA SER A 22 0.40 22.62 4.33
C SER A 22 0.18 21.85 3.04
N PRO A 23 -0.08 20.53 3.10
CA PRO A 23 -0.38 19.75 1.90
C PRO A 23 -1.45 20.48 1.12
N SER A 24 -1.27 20.62 -0.20
CA SER A 24 -2.16 21.43 -1.04
C SER A 24 -3.62 21.02 -0.75
N PRO A 25 -4.49 21.92 -0.29
CA PRO A 25 -5.87 21.59 0.06
C PRO A 25 -6.63 20.92 -1.09
N GLN A 26 -6.16 21.14 -2.31
CA GLN A 26 -6.69 20.53 -3.53
C GLN A 26 -6.47 19.00 -3.55
N TYR A 27 -5.32 18.47 -3.11
CA TYR A 27 -5.09 17.03 -3.07
C TYR A 27 -5.91 16.34 -2.00
N GLU A 28 -6.16 17.00 -0.87
CA GLU A 28 -7.02 16.48 0.18
C GLU A 28 -8.49 16.44 -0.26
N ALA A 29 -8.98 17.50 -0.91
CA ALA A 29 -10.33 17.55 -1.43
C ALA A 29 -10.57 16.46 -2.49
N ASP A 30 -9.65 16.30 -3.43
CA ASP A 30 -9.71 15.26 -4.46
C ASP A 30 -9.68 13.84 -3.85
N ALA A 31 -8.82 13.59 -2.88
CA ALA A 31 -8.77 12.30 -2.18
C ALA A 31 -10.06 12.02 -1.41
N ARG A 32 -10.62 13.02 -0.72
CA ARG A 32 -11.90 12.87 0.01
C ARG A 32 -13.05 12.57 -0.93
N ALA A 33 -13.14 13.25 -2.08
CA ALA A 33 -14.17 12.98 -3.10
C ALA A 33 -14.09 11.54 -3.62
N LYS A 34 -12.89 11.05 -3.94
CA LYS A 34 -12.67 9.66 -4.38
C LYS A 34 -13.02 8.64 -3.29
N ILE A 35 -12.67 8.91 -2.03
CA ILE A 35 -13.03 8.05 -0.90
C ILE A 35 -14.55 8.03 -0.71
N ALA A 36 -15.25 9.16 -0.86
CA ALA A 36 -16.70 9.23 -0.76
C ALA A 36 -17.37 8.39 -1.86
N ALA A 37 -16.88 8.47 -3.11
CA ALA A 37 -17.38 7.67 -4.23
C ALA A 37 -17.18 6.16 -3.98
N LEU A 38 -16.00 5.74 -3.49
CA LEU A 38 -15.74 4.35 -3.12
C LEU A 38 -16.64 3.86 -1.99
N ARG A 39 -16.92 4.70 -1.00
CA ARG A 39 -17.84 4.35 0.09
C ARG A 39 -19.28 4.22 -0.37
N ALA A 40 -19.73 5.09 -1.28
CA ALA A 40 -21.06 4.98 -1.88
C ALA A 40 -21.21 3.66 -2.64
N MET A 41 -20.23 3.33 -3.49
CA MET A 41 -20.22 2.05 -4.20
C MET A 41 -20.16 0.85 -3.23
N ALA A 42 -19.40 0.93 -2.14
CA ALA A 42 -19.29 -0.14 -1.16
C ALA A 42 -20.60 -0.39 -0.40
N ALA A 43 -21.49 0.62 -0.29
CA ALA A 43 -22.80 0.47 0.35
C ALA A 43 -23.72 -0.50 -0.43
N ASP A 44 -23.54 -0.57 -1.76
CA ASP A 44 -24.33 -1.46 -2.62
C ASP A 44 -23.97 -2.95 -2.41
N PHE A 45 -22.80 -3.23 -1.81
CA PHE A 45 -22.32 -4.58 -1.50
C PHE A 45 -22.52 -4.99 -0.04
N THR A 46 -23.42 -4.31 0.67
CA THR A 46 -23.71 -4.68 2.06
C THR A 46 -24.41 -6.04 2.07
N PRO A 47 -23.79 -7.09 2.64
CA PRO A 47 -24.43 -8.41 2.67
C PRO A 47 -25.71 -8.35 3.51
N PRO A 48 -26.70 -9.20 3.20
CA PRO A 48 -27.95 -9.28 3.95
C PRO A 48 -27.71 -9.60 5.44
N GLU A 49 -26.66 -10.32 5.74
CA GLU A 49 -26.18 -10.54 7.10
C GLU A 49 -24.85 -9.78 7.33
N PRO A 50 -24.85 -8.68 8.11
CA PRO A 50 -23.65 -7.87 8.34
C PRO A 50 -22.72 -8.52 9.36
N ARG A 51 -22.36 -9.79 9.17
CA ARG A 51 -21.42 -10.53 10.01
C ARG A 51 -20.18 -10.95 9.22
N SER A 52 -19.05 -10.97 9.88
CA SER A 52 -17.83 -11.55 9.31
C SER A 52 -17.89 -13.08 9.33
N LEU A 53 -17.41 -13.72 8.26
CA LEU A 53 -17.25 -15.16 8.24
C LEU A 53 -16.34 -15.62 9.39
N THR A 54 -16.74 -16.66 10.08
CA THR A 54 -15.89 -17.35 11.07
C THR A 54 -14.72 -18.04 10.39
N SER A 55 -13.70 -18.45 11.16
CA SER A 55 -12.55 -19.18 10.63
C SER A 55 -12.96 -20.54 10.00
N ALA A 56 -13.99 -21.19 10.55
CA ALA A 56 -14.53 -22.43 10.01
C ALA A 56 -15.22 -22.20 8.66
N GLU A 57 -16.10 -21.21 8.55
CA GLU A 57 -16.78 -20.84 7.30
C GLU A 57 -15.81 -20.44 6.21
N ARG A 58 -14.77 -19.63 6.55
CA ARG A 58 -13.71 -19.31 5.59
C ARG A 58 -12.99 -20.54 5.05
N ARG A 59 -12.73 -21.54 5.91
CA ARG A 59 -12.13 -22.82 5.47
C ARG A 59 -13.04 -23.56 4.52
N VAL A 60 -14.33 -23.60 4.78
CA VAL A 60 -15.31 -24.26 3.89
C VAL A 60 -15.28 -23.57 2.51
N VAL A 61 -15.42 -22.25 2.46
CA VAL A 61 -15.37 -21.49 1.20
C VAL A 61 -14.07 -21.72 0.44
N THR A 62 -12.93 -21.69 1.13
CA THR A 62 -11.61 -21.88 0.49
C THR A 62 -11.37 -23.30 0.04
N ALA A 63 -11.86 -24.29 0.78
CA ALA A 63 -11.66 -25.72 0.48
C ALA A 63 -12.64 -26.26 -0.57
N THR A 64 -13.72 -25.53 -0.89
CA THR A 64 -14.75 -25.98 -1.83
C THR A 64 -14.55 -25.30 -3.18
N PRO A 65 -14.03 -25.99 -4.20
CA PRO A 65 -13.88 -25.41 -5.54
C PRO A 65 -15.25 -25.12 -6.18
N ARG A 66 -15.38 -24.02 -6.90
CA ARG A 66 -16.62 -23.61 -7.60
C ARG A 66 -17.16 -24.70 -8.53
N VAL A 67 -16.28 -25.34 -9.28
CA VAL A 67 -16.64 -26.48 -10.15
C VAL A 67 -17.30 -27.62 -9.37
N PHE A 68 -16.92 -27.82 -8.11
CA PHE A 68 -17.60 -28.82 -7.25
C PHE A 68 -19.02 -28.37 -6.92
N VAL A 69 -19.24 -27.08 -6.60
CA VAL A 69 -20.58 -26.54 -6.31
C VAL A 69 -21.50 -26.66 -7.52
N GLU A 70 -21.04 -26.31 -8.72
CA GLU A 70 -21.77 -26.46 -9.97
C GLU A 70 -22.17 -27.92 -10.24
N LYS A 71 -21.23 -28.85 -10.08
CA LYS A 71 -21.49 -30.29 -10.25
C LYS A 71 -22.48 -30.82 -9.21
N ALA A 72 -22.37 -30.37 -7.97
CA ALA A 72 -23.30 -30.76 -6.90
C ALA A 72 -24.71 -30.24 -7.18
N ALA A 73 -24.84 -28.98 -7.61
CA ALA A 73 -26.14 -28.43 -8.01
C ALA A 73 -26.79 -29.19 -9.20
N ASN A 74 -25.97 -29.53 -10.21
CA ASN A 74 -26.42 -30.33 -11.36
C ASN A 74 -26.87 -31.75 -10.95
N PHE A 75 -26.06 -32.41 -10.12
CA PHE A 75 -26.41 -33.74 -9.60
C PHE A 75 -27.70 -33.71 -8.78
N GLY A 76 -27.86 -32.73 -7.90
CA GLY A 76 -29.04 -32.58 -7.06
C GLY A 76 -30.31 -32.38 -7.85
N GLN A 77 -30.23 -31.70 -9.02
CA GLN A 77 -31.39 -31.55 -9.89
C GLN A 77 -31.79 -32.85 -10.65
N THR A 78 -30.84 -33.74 -10.90
CA THR A 78 -31.04 -34.97 -11.62
C THR A 78 -31.66 -36.08 -10.75
N VAL A 79 -31.48 -36.00 -9.42
CA VAL A 79 -31.96 -37.03 -8.48
C VAL A 79 -33.15 -36.53 -7.68
N PRO A 80 -34.35 -37.08 -7.92
CA PRO A 80 -35.55 -36.67 -7.17
C PRO A 80 -35.41 -36.89 -5.66
N GLY A 81 -35.84 -35.91 -4.87
CA GLY A 81 -35.81 -35.97 -3.40
C GLY A 81 -34.44 -35.64 -2.77
N LEU A 82 -33.38 -35.41 -3.57
CA LEU A 82 -32.06 -35.12 -3.02
C LEU A 82 -32.02 -33.74 -2.37
N SER A 83 -32.76 -32.76 -2.87
CA SER A 83 -32.84 -31.40 -2.28
C SER A 83 -33.40 -31.44 -0.86
N GLU A 84 -34.49 -32.24 -0.66
CA GLU A 84 -35.13 -32.41 0.64
C GLU A 84 -34.20 -33.17 1.60
N ALA A 85 -33.59 -34.25 1.13
CA ALA A 85 -32.68 -35.08 1.94
C ALA A 85 -31.41 -34.30 2.37
N ALA A 86 -30.89 -33.45 1.50
CA ALA A 86 -29.72 -32.61 1.77
C ALA A 86 -30.07 -31.27 2.43
N ASN A 87 -31.36 -30.92 2.52
CA ASN A 87 -31.82 -29.59 2.92
C ASN A 87 -31.08 -28.46 2.16
N ALA A 88 -30.96 -28.66 0.84
CA ALA A 88 -30.18 -27.75 -0.03
C ALA A 88 -31.07 -27.18 -1.14
N ASP A 89 -30.97 -25.88 -1.35
CA ASP A 89 -31.56 -25.19 -2.51
C ASP A 89 -30.53 -25.10 -3.63
N PHE A 90 -30.75 -25.88 -4.69
CA PHE A 90 -29.85 -25.90 -5.84
C PHE A 90 -29.93 -24.64 -6.71
N THR A 91 -31.05 -23.92 -6.63
CA THR A 91 -31.23 -22.63 -7.31
C THR A 91 -30.38 -21.58 -6.62
N ASP A 92 -30.42 -21.50 -5.31
CA ASP A 92 -29.61 -20.61 -4.49
C ASP A 92 -28.10 -20.90 -4.68
N MET A 93 -27.70 -22.18 -4.74
CA MET A 93 -26.32 -22.56 -5.03
C MET A 93 -25.82 -22.00 -6.37
N ARG A 94 -26.65 -22.09 -7.43
CA ARG A 94 -26.29 -21.56 -8.76
C ARG A 94 -26.27 -20.04 -8.79
N ASP A 95 -27.22 -19.41 -8.15
CA ASP A 95 -27.28 -17.95 -8.03
C ASP A 95 -26.05 -17.41 -7.29
N GLY A 96 -25.65 -18.06 -6.19
CA GLY A 96 -24.44 -17.74 -5.45
C GLY A 96 -23.17 -17.83 -6.31
N GLU A 97 -23.03 -18.88 -7.13
CA GLU A 97 -21.90 -19.00 -8.06
C GLU A 97 -21.96 -17.99 -9.21
N ALA A 98 -23.15 -17.71 -9.75
CA ALA A 98 -23.33 -16.69 -10.79
C ALA A 98 -22.97 -15.30 -10.25
N TYR A 99 -23.40 -14.99 -9.02
CA TYR A 99 -23.03 -13.76 -8.31
C TYR A 99 -21.50 -13.66 -8.15
N ALA A 100 -20.87 -14.70 -7.61
CA ALA A 100 -19.43 -14.74 -7.42
C ALA A 100 -18.65 -14.52 -8.74
N ASN A 101 -19.05 -15.19 -9.82
CA ASN A 101 -18.45 -15.05 -11.15
C ASN A 101 -18.62 -13.63 -11.70
N ALA A 102 -19.78 -13.02 -11.52
CA ALA A 102 -20.04 -11.66 -12.00
C ALA A 102 -19.15 -10.61 -11.29
N TYR A 103 -18.88 -10.82 -10.00
CA TYR A 103 -18.14 -9.86 -9.20
C TYR A 103 -16.63 -10.12 -9.12
N ASP A 104 -16.13 -11.24 -9.60
CA ASP A 104 -14.68 -11.52 -9.67
C ASP A 104 -13.94 -10.46 -10.48
N ALA A 105 -14.46 -10.10 -11.66
CA ALA A 105 -13.88 -9.07 -12.49
C ALA A 105 -13.81 -7.69 -11.80
N LEU A 106 -14.81 -7.36 -10.97
CA LEU A 106 -14.81 -6.15 -10.17
C LEU A 106 -13.75 -6.19 -9.08
N ILE A 107 -13.56 -7.33 -8.42
CA ILE A 107 -12.52 -7.52 -7.40
C ILE A 107 -11.13 -7.32 -8.01
N ASP A 108 -10.87 -7.92 -9.18
CA ASP A 108 -9.61 -7.78 -9.90
C ASP A 108 -9.34 -6.33 -10.31
N GLU A 109 -10.34 -5.60 -10.80
CA GLU A 109 -10.21 -4.20 -11.17
C GLU A 109 -9.96 -3.29 -9.98
N LEU A 110 -10.59 -3.55 -8.83
CA LEU A 110 -10.33 -2.83 -7.59
C LEU A 110 -8.88 -3.05 -7.10
N GLU A 111 -8.37 -4.28 -7.18
CA GLU A 111 -6.99 -4.57 -6.81
C GLU A 111 -6.01 -3.90 -7.79
N ALA A 112 -6.27 -3.94 -9.09
CA ALA A 112 -5.48 -3.24 -10.11
C ALA A 112 -5.46 -1.72 -9.85
N THR A 113 -6.62 -1.14 -9.58
CA THR A 113 -6.75 0.28 -9.22
C THR A 113 -5.96 0.62 -7.95
N ARG A 114 -6.05 -0.22 -6.92
CA ARG A 114 -5.26 -0.07 -5.69
C ARG A 114 -3.75 -0.05 -5.98
N GLN A 115 -3.28 -0.93 -6.83
CA GLN A 115 -1.86 -0.99 -7.23
C GLN A 115 -1.44 0.24 -8.03
N LEU A 116 -2.28 0.73 -8.95
CA LEU A 116 -2.02 1.96 -9.70
C LEU A 116 -1.89 3.19 -8.78
N VAL A 117 -2.80 3.34 -7.82
CA VAL A 117 -2.73 4.43 -6.84
C VAL A 117 -1.44 4.35 -6.01
N ARG A 118 -1.08 3.16 -5.52
CA ARG A 118 0.17 2.93 -4.79
C ARG A 118 1.40 3.30 -5.64
N LYS A 119 1.42 2.89 -6.91
CA LYS A 119 2.50 3.20 -7.85
C LYS A 119 2.60 4.71 -8.10
N ALA A 120 1.49 5.39 -8.32
CA ALA A 120 1.45 6.84 -8.51
C ALA A 120 2.00 7.60 -7.30
N VAL A 121 1.57 7.22 -6.09
CA VAL A 121 2.08 7.79 -4.83
C VAL A 121 3.58 7.53 -4.68
N ALA A 122 4.03 6.30 -4.96
CA ALA A 122 5.44 5.94 -4.85
C ALA A 122 6.32 6.75 -5.82
N LEU A 123 5.89 6.92 -7.07
CA LEU A 123 6.60 7.71 -8.08
C LEU A 123 6.68 9.20 -7.68
N ARG A 124 5.58 9.76 -7.17
CA ARG A 124 5.59 11.16 -6.67
C ARG A 124 6.56 11.32 -5.51
N ARG A 125 6.52 10.40 -4.54
CA ARG A 125 7.45 10.39 -3.40
C ARG A 125 8.90 10.18 -3.81
N LEU A 126 9.17 9.39 -4.85
CA LEU A 126 10.52 9.15 -5.35
C LEU A 126 11.17 10.45 -5.83
N LYS A 127 10.43 11.29 -6.57
CA LYS A 127 10.90 12.61 -7.02
C LYS A 127 11.29 13.48 -5.81
N SER A 128 10.40 13.61 -4.84
CA SER A 128 10.65 14.40 -3.62
C SER A 128 11.82 13.83 -2.78
N ALA A 129 11.90 12.50 -2.66
CA ALA A 129 12.99 11.85 -1.94
C ALA A 129 14.35 12.05 -2.61
N ARG A 130 14.41 12.04 -3.95
CA ARG A 130 15.64 12.36 -4.71
C ARG A 130 16.07 13.79 -4.47
N SER A 131 15.15 14.75 -4.55
CA SER A 131 15.43 16.17 -4.28
C SER A 131 15.91 16.37 -2.84
N ALA A 132 15.23 15.79 -1.86
CA ALA A 132 15.65 15.87 -0.46
C ALA A 132 17.05 15.29 -0.20
N ARG A 133 17.39 14.16 -0.85
CA ARG A 133 18.75 13.60 -0.77
C ARG A 133 19.80 14.50 -1.42
N SER A 134 19.47 15.17 -2.52
CA SER A 134 20.34 16.14 -3.17
C SER A 134 20.60 17.32 -2.24
N ILE A 135 19.55 17.91 -1.67
CA ILE A 135 19.64 19.00 -0.69
C ILE A 135 20.51 18.59 0.52
N TYR A 136 20.30 17.38 1.05
CA TYR A 136 21.10 16.87 2.16
C TYR A 136 22.60 16.75 1.81
N ARG A 137 22.94 16.28 0.59
CA ARG A 137 24.34 16.19 0.14
C ARG A 137 24.96 17.58 0.00
N MET A 138 24.22 18.51 -0.62
CA MET A 138 24.67 19.90 -0.76
C MET A 138 24.85 20.57 0.60
N GLY A 139 23.92 20.40 1.52
CA GLY A 139 24.02 20.90 2.88
C GLY A 139 25.24 20.38 3.62
N LYS A 140 25.59 19.10 3.43
CA LYS A 140 26.84 18.54 3.97
C LYS A 140 28.10 19.21 3.39
N SER A 141 28.11 19.48 2.10
CA SER A 141 29.22 20.19 1.47
C SER A 141 29.32 21.65 1.94
N TYR A 142 28.14 22.29 2.13
CA TYR A 142 28.07 23.67 2.59
C TYR A 142 28.61 23.87 4.02
N MET A 143 28.43 22.86 4.88
CA MET A 143 29.01 22.88 6.25
C MET A 143 30.54 22.92 6.29
N LEU A 144 31.21 22.59 5.19
CA LEU A 144 32.67 22.60 5.09
C LEU A 144 33.22 23.95 4.64
N VAL A 145 32.36 24.91 4.28
CA VAL A 145 32.73 26.26 3.85
C VAL A 145 32.56 27.21 5.03
N ASP A 146 33.42 28.21 5.12
CA ASP A 146 33.36 29.25 6.15
C ASP A 146 31.97 29.94 6.11
N GLY A 147 31.30 30.03 7.27
CA GLY A 147 29.94 30.56 7.38
C GLY A 147 28.83 29.51 7.29
N GLY A 148 29.15 28.22 7.19
CA GLY A 148 28.20 27.12 7.05
C GLY A 148 27.46 26.71 8.33
N ASP A 149 27.61 27.40 9.45
CA ASP A 149 27.00 27.00 10.75
C ASP A 149 25.49 26.94 10.70
N ASN A 150 24.81 27.79 9.94
CA ASN A 150 23.37 27.77 9.77
C ASN A 150 22.89 26.46 9.11
N ALA A 151 23.70 25.84 8.24
CA ALA A 151 23.33 24.57 7.60
C ALA A 151 23.50 23.37 8.56
N LYS A 152 24.35 23.49 9.58
CA LYS A 152 24.69 22.40 10.50
C LYS A 152 23.48 21.84 11.25
N THR A 153 22.64 22.70 11.79
CA THR A 153 21.42 22.31 12.51
C THR A 153 20.47 21.54 11.58
N HIS A 154 20.17 22.07 10.40
CA HIS A 154 19.28 21.43 9.43
C HIS A 154 19.82 20.09 8.91
N VAL A 155 21.11 19.99 8.66
CA VAL A 155 21.75 18.73 8.24
C VAL A 155 21.68 17.68 9.35
N GLN A 156 21.87 18.09 10.61
CA GLN A 156 21.73 17.18 11.75
C GLN A 156 20.30 16.69 11.92
N GLU A 157 19.30 17.55 11.77
CA GLU A 157 17.88 17.17 11.81
C GLU A 157 17.52 16.19 10.71
N MET A 158 17.93 16.47 9.46
CA MET A 158 17.75 15.53 8.35
C MET A 158 18.42 14.17 8.61
N LYS A 159 19.64 14.17 9.19
CA LYS A 159 20.34 12.95 9.58
C LYS A 159 19.56 12.16 10.63
N ARG A 160 19.06 12.83 11.68
CA ARG A 160 18.24 12.19 12.73
C ARG A 160 16.96 11.58 12.15
N ALA A 161 16.28 12.27 11.24
CA ALA A 161 15.08 11.78 10.58
C ALA A 161 15.34 10.52 9.75
N LEU A 162 16.47 10.45 9.03
CA LEU A 162 16.87 9.26 8.27
C LEU A 162 17.15 8.06 9.18
N HIS A 163 17.84 8.27 10.31
CA HIS A 163 18.16 7.20 11.26
C HIS A 163 16.93 6.66 11.99
N ARG A 164 15.97 7.53 12.37
CA ARG A 164 14.73 7.13 13.02
C ARG A 164 13.92 6.16 12.17
N ARG A 165 13.90 6.39 10.85
CA ARG A 165 13.21 5.51 9.90
C ARG A 165 13.88 4.13 9.75
N ARG A 166 15.22 4.07 9.75
CA ARG A 166 15.95 2.78 9.72
C ARG A 166 15.60 1.92 10.95
N ARG A 167 15.67 2.49 12.15
CA ARG A 167 15.31 1.77 13.38
C ARG A 167 13.86 1.27 13.39
N ALA A 168 12.91 2.03 12.86
CA ALA A 168 11.52 1.60 12.74
C ALA A 168 11.33 0.45 11.74
N ALA A 169 12.08 0.46 10.63
CA ALA A 169 12.06 -0.62 9.64
C ALA A 169 12.70 -1.90 10.17
N ASP A 170 13.83 -1.79 10.89
CA ASP A 170 14.51 -2.93 11.51
C ASP A 170 13.68 -3.56 12.63
N ALA A 171 12.90 -2.75 13.37
CA ALA A 171 11.98 -3.24 14.41
C ALA A 171 10.74 -3.96 13.84
N GLN A 172 10.39 -3.73 12.57
CA GLN A 172 9.27 -4.40 11.88
C GLN A 172 9.72 -5.60 11.04
N ALA A 173 11.01 -5.86 10.93
CA ALA A 173 11.51 -7.05 10.26
C ALA A 173 11.09 -8.29 11.04
N PRO A 174 10.55 -9.34 10.39
CA PRO A 174 10.27 -10.61 11.06
C PRO A 174 11.57 -11.16 11.66
N PRO A 175 11.51 -11.83 12.83
CA PRO A 175 12.69 -12.45 13.41
C PRO A 175 13.32 -13.41 12.39
N PRO A 176 14.65 -13.50 12.34
CA PRO A 176 15.31 -14.44 11.44
C PRO A 176 14.80 -15.85 11.73
N GLU A 177 14.39 -16.55 10.69
CA GLU A 177 13.97 -17.96 10.82
C GLU A 177 15.07 -18.76 11.50
N PRO A 178 14.73 -19.60 12.49
CA PRO A 178 15.72 -20.47 13.10
C PRO A 178 16.35 -21.35 12.02
N PRO A 179 17.67 -21.59 12.09
CA PRO A 179 18.37 -22.40 11.09
C PRO A 179 17.67 -23.76 10.98
N THR A 180 17.22 -24.08 9.78
CA THR A 180 16.60 -25.37 9.46
C THR A 180 17.60 -26.48 9.84
N PRO A 181 17.21 -27.47 10.65
CA PRO A 181 18.12 -28.61 10.99
C PRO A 181 18.54 -29.26 9.69
N GLN A 182 19.82 -29.23 9.39
CA GLN A 182 20.38 -29.97 8.27
C GLN A 182 20.20 -31.47 8.59
N THR A 183 19.33 -32.13 7.86
CA THR A 183 19.18 -33.58 7.90
C THR A 183 20.54 -34.18 7.52
N PRO A 184 21.16 -34.99 8.39
CA PRO A 184 22.43 -35.63 8.05
C PRO A 184 22.23 -36.53 6.84
N ALA A 185 22.99 -36.27 5.79
CA ALA A 185 23.05 -37.15 4.63
C ALA A 185 23.51 -38.54 5.08
N ASN A 186 22.58 -39.48 5.15
CA ASN A 186 22.85 -40.87 5.48
C ASN A 186 23.54 -41.49 4.27
N GLY A 187 24.88 -41.46 4.31
CA GLY A 187 25.71 -42.23 3.39
C GLY A 187 25.64 -43.70 3.76
N ASN A 188 24.88 -44.45 3.02
CA ASN A 188 25.00 -45.93 3.01
C ASN A 188 25.56 -46.35 1.66
N GLN A 189 26.89 -46.47 1.61
CA GLN A 189 27.59 -47.31 0.63
C GLN A 189 27.66 -48.74 1.19
N THR A 190 27.05 -49.65 0.50
CA THR A 190 27.48 -51.03 0.33
C THR A 190 26.87 -51.61 -0.93
#